data_888efca7cbb62ed9a0c44812ab8d07a2
#
_entry.id   888efca7cbb62ed9a0c44812ab8d07a2
#
_cell.length_a   1.000
_cell.length_b   1.000
_cell.length_c   1.000
_cell.angle_alpha   90.00
_cell.angle_beta   90.00
_cell.angle_gamma   90.00
#
_symmetry.space_group_name_H-M   'P 1'
#
loop_
_entity.id
_entity.type
_entity.pdbx_description
1 polymer ?
#
loop_
_entity_poly.entity_id
_entity_poly.type
_entity_poly.pdbx_seq_one_letter_code
_entity_poly.pdbx_strand_id
1 'polypeptide(L)'
;MPASLTATMLGLPSITAVPANKGRLPKEAFYQGLEITVRLKRQFIDDIESLTMLALIRSKETGIPDGKHVREISVIEVKLKGERLPAAVLEQFARFRDDMTHHAVKVLYVIPDGTGYKTAVFRNANVNEGIHEGRLYVSESHSLNKSGIRIAGTDLEQVWDSLCSQTALNDETPKNVDQRIAIRERIMKLSAEQQRLKTAHAKARQIGRRNELWNQLRKVADELDRLKRREISGALKNG
;
A
#
# COMPACT_ATOMS: atom_id res chain seq x y z
N MET A 1 -27.64 -3.72 -3.20
CA MET A 1 -26.55 -2.77 -2.90
C MET A 1 -25.61 -3.47 -1.95
N PRO A 2 -24.30 -3.62 -2.24
CA PRO A 2 -23.39 -4.11 -1.24
C PRO A 2 -23.43 -3.18 -0.02
N ALA A 3 -23.49 -3.75 1.18
CA ALA A 3 -23.49 -2.99 2.42
C ALA A 3 -22.23 -2.12 2.49
N SER A 4 -22.35 -0.85 2.91
CA SER A 4 -21.21 0.02 3.15
C SER A 4 -20.33 -0.62 4.23
N LEU A 5 -19.01 -0.60 4.02
CA LEU A 5 -18.07 -1.08 5.03
C LEU A 5 -18.14 -0.18 6.28
N THR A 6 -17.87 -0.78 7.42
CA THR A 6 -17.73 -0.05 8.70
C THR A 6 -16.36 -0.33 9.31
N ALA A 7 -15.90 0.54 10.20
CA ALA A 7 -14.64 0.36 10.91
C ALA A 7 -14.56 -1.01 11.61
N THR A 8 -15.65 -1.44 12.25
CA THR A 8 -15.73 -2.72 12.97
C THR A 8 -15.70 -3.94 12.05
N MET A 9 -16.31 -3.87 10.86
CA MET A 9 -16.21 -4.93 9.83
C MET A 9 -14.77 -5.10 9.33
N LEU A 10 -13.97 -4.04 9.39
CA LEU A 10 -12.56 -4.04 9.04
C LEU A 10 -11.64 -4.49 10.20
N GLY A 11 -12.19 -4.82 11.37
CA GLY A 11 -11.40 -5.19 12.56
C GLY A 11 -10.88 -3.99 13.36
N LEU A 12 -11.26 -2.76 13.00
CA LEU A 12 -10.84 -1.57 13.72
C LEU A 12 -11.69 -1.37 14.99
N PRO A 13 -11.11 -0.84 16.08
CA PRO A 13 -11.85 -0.53 17.30
C PRO A 13 -13.01 0.45 17.05
N SER A 14 -14.16 0.20 17.66
CA SER A 14 -15.35 1.04 17.49
C SER A 14 -15.12 2.51 17.89
N ILE A 15 -14.21 2.77 18.83
CA ILE A 15 -13.84 4.10 19.26
C ILE A 15 -13.21 4.97 18.14
N THR A 16 -12.62 4.32 17.12
CA THR A 16 -12.03 5.01 15.96
C THR A 16 -13.07 5.31 14.88
N ALA A 17 -14.27 4.72 14.97
CA ALA A 17 -15.28 4.78 13.93
C ALA A 17 -15.84 6.20 13.74
N VAL A 18 -15.95 6.61 12.48
CA VAL A 18 -16.66 7.85 12.11
C VAL A 18 -18.11 7.49 11.86
N PRO A 19 -19.07 8.22 12.48
CA PRO A 19 -20.49 7.99 12.24
C PRO A 19 -20.84 8.12 10.75
N ALA A 20 -21.66 7.20 10.23
CA ALA A 20 -21.97 7.11 8.80
C ALA A 20 -22.56 8.42 8.21
N ASN A 21 -23.32 9.17 9.02
CA ASN A 21 -23.88 10.47 8.62
C ASN A 21 -22.86 11.60 8.54
N LYS A 22 -21.66 11.42 9.10
CA LYS A 22 -20.55 12.40 9.08
C LYS A 22 -19.36 11.94 8.21
N GLY A 23 -19.36 10.68 7.78
CA GLY A 23 -18.22 10.09 7.08
C GLY A 23 -18.15 10.44 5.59
N ARG A 24 -19.25 10.86 4.96
CA ARG A 24 -19.27 11.14 3.51
C ARG A 24 -18.38 12.34 3.18
N LEU A 25 -17.39 12.10 2.32
CA LEU A 25 -16.48 13.15 1.86
C LEU A 25 -16.97 13.69 0.51
N PRO A 26 -17.21 15.02 0.40
CA PRO A 26 -17.51 15.63 -0.88
C PRO A 26 -16.35 15.43 -1.85
N LYS A 27 -16.63 15.00 -3.08
CA LYS A 27 -15.57 14.79 -4.09
C LYS A 27 -14.77 16.07 -4.35
N GLU A 28 -15.44 17.20 -4.28
CA GLU A 28 -14.86 18.53 -4.47
C GLU A 28 -13.77 18.83 -3.44
N ALA A 29 -13.93 18.38 -2.20
CA ALA A 29 -12.95 18.56 -1.13
C ALA A 29 -11.60 17.85 -1.42
N PHE A 30 -11.61 16.84 -2.29
CA PHE A 30 -10.38 16.12 -2.69
C PHE A 30 -9.52 16.89 -3.68
N TYR A 31 -10.12 17.74 -4.51
CA TYR A 31 -9.34 18.49 -5.50
C TYR A 31 -9.34 20.01 -5.27
N GLN A 32 -10.03 20.50 -4.23
CA GLN A 32 -9.87 21.88 -3.76
C GLN A 32 -8.48 22.04 -3.15
N GLY A 33 -7.66 22.89 -3.77
CA GLY A 33 -6.27 23.12 -3.33
C GLY A 33 -5.23 22.16 -3.93
N LEU A 34 -5.65 21.14 -4.69
CA LEU A 34 -4.76 20.29 -5.45
C LEU A 34 -4.53 20.85 -6.86
N GLU A 35 -3.27 21.09 -7.24
CA GLU A 35 -2.91 21.26 -8.63
C GLU A 35 -2.95 19.93 -9.38
N ILE A 36 -4.17 19.48 -9.71
CA ILE A 36 -4.36 18.26 -10.49
C ILE A 36 -4.55 18.57 -11.97
N THR A 37 -3.95 17.74 -12.82
CA THR A 37 -4.17 17.84 -14.26
C THR A 37 -5.63 17.54 -14.62
N VAL A 38 -6.11 18.10 -15.73
CA VAL A 38 -7.45 17.82 -16.27
C VAL A 38 -7.69 16.31 -16.43
N ARG A 39 -6.65 15.58 -16.83
CA ARG A 39 -6.70 14.11 -16.95
C ARG A 39 -6.98 13.42 -15.61
N LEU A 40 -6.28 13.78 -14.54
CA LEU A 40 -6.49 13.20 -13.21
C LEU A 40 -7.87 13.57 -12.65
N LYS A 41 -8.32 14.82 -12.84
CA LYS A 41 -9.67 15.24 -12.44
C LYS A 41 -10.74 14.43 -13.14
N ARG A 42 -10.61 14.21 -14.46
CA ARG A 42 -11.52 13.37 -15.23
C ARG A 42 -11.52 11.94 -14.69
N GLN A 43 -10.34 11.33 -14.51
CA GLN A 43 -10.20 10.00 -13.96
C GLN A 43 -10.84 9.87 -12.57
N PHE A 44 -10.69 10.88 -11.70
CA PHE A 44 -11.34 10.91 -10.40
C PHE A 44 -12.87 10.87 -10.52
N ILE A 45 -13.43 11.68 -11.45
CA ILE A 45 -14.88 11.76 -11.66
C ILE A 45 -15.41 10.46 -12.28
N ASP A 46 -14.68 9.89 -13.24
CA ASP A 46 -15.13 8.74 -14.03
C ASP A 46 -15.01 7.42 -13.25
N ASP A 47 -13.94 7.23 -12.46
CA ASP A 47 -13.62 5.94 -11.84
C ASP A 47 -14.13 5.84 -10.38
N ILE A 48 -14.27 6.95 -9.63
CA ILE A 48 -14.69 6.94 -8.23
C ILE A 48 -16.18 7.24 -8.09
N GLU A 49 -16.93 6.35 -7.42
CA GLU A 49 -18.34 6.56 -7.09
C GLU A 49 -18.50 7.46 -5.87
N SER A 50 -17.86 7.08 -4.75
CA SER A 50 -17.92 7.82 -3.49
C SER A 50 -16.68 7.61 -2.64
N LEU A 51 -16.49 8.52 -1.70
CA LEU A 51 -15.45 8.50 -0.68
C LEU A 51 -16.10 8.65 0.69
N THR A 52 -15.73 7.78 1.61
CA THR A 52 -16.30 7.77 2.97
C THR A 52 -15.21 7.59 4.00
N MET A 53 -15.10 8.51 4.96
CA MET A 53 -14.26 8.35 6.14
C MET A 53 -14.87 7.27 7.02
N LEU A 54 -14.19 6.16 7.19
CA LEU A 54 -14.64 5.04 8.03
C LEU A 54 -14.12 5.14 9.45
N ALA A 55 -12.88 5.57 9.62
CA ALA A 55 -12.23 5.68 10.92
C ALA A 55 -11.19 6.78 10.95
N LEU A 56 -10.93 7.29 12.16
CA LEU A 56 -9.80 8.16 12.51
C LEU A 56 -9.03 7.51 13.66
N ILE A 57 -7.76 7.21 13.42
CA ILE A 57 -6.88 6.63 14.43
C ILE A 57 -5.98 7.76 14.92
N ARG A 58 -6.23 8.22 16.15
CA ARG A 58 -5.52 9.31 16.82
C ARG A 58 -5.30 8.97 18.28
N SER A 59 -4.31 9.59 18.87
CA SER A 59 -3.97 9.41 20.29
C SER A 59 -5.18 9.66 21.22
N LYS A 60 -5.96 10.69 20.94
CA LYS A 60 -7.13 11.07 21.75
C LYS A 60 -8.17 9.95 21.84
N GLU A 61 -8.44 9.23 20.77
CA GLU A 61 -9.46 8.17 20.72
C GLU A 61 -8.90 6.82 21.15
N THR A 62 -7.66 6.52 20.79
CA THR A 62 -7.09 5.18 20.98
C THR A 62 -6.24 5.03 22.23
N GLY A 63 -5.77 6.14 22.81
CA GLY A 63 -4.77 6.13 23.86
C GLY A 63 -3.36 5.75 23.40
N ILE A 64 -3.17 5.48 22.10
CA ILE A 64 -1.85 5.22 21.51
C ILE A 64 -1.13 6.56 21.37
N PRO A 65 0.10 6.70 21.89
CA PRO A 65 0.85 7.95 21.77
C PRO A 65 1.07 8.38 20.31
N ASP A 66 1.17 9.68 20.09
CA ASP A 66 1.60 10.22 18.81
C ASP A 66 2.97 9.67 18.42
N GLY A 67 3.16 9.46 17.13
CA GLY A 67 4.46 9.10 16.57
C GLY A 67 5.40 10.31 16.47
N LYS A 68 6.62 10.09 16.02
CA LYS A 68 7.58 11.17 15.76
C LYS A 68 7.03 12.20 14.78
N HIS A 69 6.42 11.73 13.72
CA HIS A 69 5.80 12.54 12.67
C HIS A 69 4.28 12.31 12.60
N VAL A 70 3.82 11.06 12.71
CA VAL A 70 2.43 10.68 12.52
C VAL A 70 1.57 11.02 13.73
N ARG A 71 0.50 11.81 13.51
CA ARG A 71 -0.48 12.25 14.51
C ARG A 71 -1.87 11.68 14.27
N GLU A 72 -2.16 11.38 13.01
CA GLU A 72 -3.46 10.88 12.58
C GLU A 72 -3.31 9.89 11.42
N ILE A 73 -4.11 8.83 11.45
CA ILE A 73 -4.29 7.94 10.30
C ILE A 73 -5.77 7.94 9.96
N SER A 74 -6.09 8.48 8.78
CA SER A 74 -7.43 8.52 8.22
C SER A 74 -7.70 7.24 7.43
N VAL A 75 -8.78 6.51 7.74
CA VAL A 75 -9.20 5.31 6.98
C VAL A 75 -10.36 5.70 6.07
N ILE A 76 -10.15 5.65 4.77
CA ILE A 76 -11.09 6.15 3.76
C ILE A 76 -11.52 5.01 2.83
N GLU A 77 -12.83 4.71 2.82
CA GLU A 77 -13.43 3.85 1.81
C GLU A 77 -13.43 4.58 0.46
N VAL A 78 -12.94 3.89 -0.57
CA VAL A 78 -12.99 4.35 -1.97
C VAL A 78 -13.87 3.41 -2.75
N LYS A 79 -15.11 3.80 -2.99
CA LYS A 79 -16.02 3.03 -3.80
C LYS A 79 -15.83 3.36 -5.27
N LEU A 80 -15.57 2.36 -6.08
CA LEU A 80 -15.30 2.49 -7.50
C LEU A 80 -16.60 2.33 -8.31
N LYS A 81 -16.71 3.02 -9.45
CA LYS A 81 -17.80 2.83 -10.42
C LYS A 81 -17.63 1.56 -11.26
N GLY A 82 -16.41 1.08 -11.40
CA GLY A 82 -16.03 -0.11 -12.15
C GLY A 82 -14.87 -0.85 -11.47
N GLU A 83 -14.17 -1.70 -12.19
CA GLU A 83 -13.06 -2.50 -11.64
C GLU A 83 -11.72 -1.78 -11.60
N ARG A 84 -11.61 -0.66 -12.32
CA ARG A 84 -10.34 0.06 -12.46
C ARG A 84 -10.07 0.92 -11.25
N LEU A 85 -8.95 0.63 -10.56
CA LEU A 85 -8.43 1.48 -9.48
C LEU A 85 -7.68 2.69 -10.08
N PRO A 86 -8.10 3.94 -9.77
CA PRO A 86 -7.41 5.15 -10.21
C PRO A 86 -6.19 5.44 -9.31
N ALA A 87 -5.18 4.57 -9.37
CA ALA A 87 -4.02 4.60 -8.47
C ALA A 87 -3.31 5.97 -8.46
N ALA A 88 -3.11 6.58 -9.63
CA ALA A 88 -2.47 7.89 -9.74
C ALA A 88 -3.22 9.01 -9.02
N VAL A 89 -4.56 8.93 -8.99
CA VAL A 89 -5.40 9.90 -8.27
C VAL A 89 -5.26 9.73 -6.76
N LEU A 90 -5.33 8.49 -6.27
CA LEU A 90 -5.19 8.17 -4.85
C LEU A 90 -3.79 8.51 -4.35
N GLU A 91 -2.77 8.25 -5.17
CA GLU A 91 -1.38 8.60 -4.88
C GLU A 91 -1.21 10.12 -4.74
N GLN A 92 -1.69 10.88 -5.72
CA GLN A 92 -1.58 12.34 -5.71
C GLN A 92 -2.29 12.95 -4.49
N PHE A 93 -3.47 12.43 -4.14
CA PHE A 93 -4.19 12.88 -2.96
C PHE A 93 -3.45 12.56 -1.66
N ALA A 94 -2.95 11.33 -1.50
CA ALA A 94 -2.23 10.94 -0.30
C ALA A 94 -0.91 11.72 -0.15
N ARG A 95 -0.19 11.95 -1.24
CA ARG A 95 1.01 12.79 -1.30
C ARG A 95 0.71 14.21 -0.86
N PHE A 96 -0.33 14.82 -1.42
CA PHE A 96 -0.75 16.18 -1.06
C PHE A 96 -1.10 16.29 0.42
N ARG A 97 -1.85 15.34 0.96
CA ARG A 97 -2.19 15.32 2.40
C ARG A 97 -0.95 15.17 3.27
N ASP A 98 -0.03 14.30 2.86
CA ASP A 98 1.22 14.07 3.56
C ASP A 98 2.08 15.36 3.60
N ASP A 99 2.25 16.02 2.46
CA ASP A 99 3.02 17.25 2.34
C ASP A 99 2.37 18.42 3.09
N MET A 100 1.07 18.65 2.89
CA MET A 100 0.32 19.75 3.54
C MET A 100 0.27 19.64 5.05
N THR A 101 0.36 18.44 5.60
CA THR A 101 0.33 18.22 7.06
C THR A 101 1.72 17.96 7.63
N HIS A 102 2.78 18.21 6.89
CA HIS A 102 4.15 17.90 7.29
C HIS A 102 4.31 16.47 7.79
N HIS A 103 3.75 15.51 7.03
CA HIS A 103 3.72 14.08 7.33
C HIS A 103 2.88 13.67 8.56
N ALA A 104 2.12 14.58 9.15
CA ALA A 104 1.36 14.31 10.35
C ALA A 104 0.08 13.48 10.13
N VAL A 105 -0.51 13.56 8.93
CA VAL A 105 -1.73 12.83 8.58
C VAL A 105 -1.45 11.82 7.47
N LYS A 106 -1.67 10.54 7.77
CA LYS A 106 -1.55 9.44 6.82
C LYS A 106 -2.92 8.96 6.35
N VAL A 107 -2.98 8.36 5.17
CA VAL A 107 -4.23 7.86 4.59
C VAL A 107 -4.11 6.38 4.26
N LEU A 108 -4.97 5.59 4.87
CA LEU A 108 -5.22 4.20 4.50
C LEU A 108 -6.52 4.16 3.67
N TYR A 109 -6.41 3.79 2.41
CA TYR A 109 -7.58 3.54 1.57
C TYR A 109 -8.09 2.12 1.75
N VAL A 110 -9.40 1.96 1.74
CA VAL A 110 -10.09 0.67 1.73
C VAL A 110 -10.97 0.63 0.49
N ILE A 111 -10.74 -0.33 -0.38
CA ILE A 111 -11.42 -0.47 -1.67
C ILE A 111 -12.25 -1.75 -1.64
N PRO A 112 -13.59 -1.67 -1.57
CA PRO A 112 -14.46 -2.83 -1.67
C PRO A 112 -14.26 -3.57 -2.99
N ASP A 113 -14.21 -4.91 -2.97
CA ASP A 113 -14.02 -5.74 -4.17
C ASP A 113 -14.96 -6.97 -4.16
N GLY A 114 -16.25 -6.75 -4.17
CA GLY A 114 -17.25 -7.83 -4.11
C GLY A 114 -17.55 -8.26 -2.69
N THR A 115 -17.01 -9.41 -2.24
CA THR A 115 -17.25 -9.97 -0.89
C THR A 115 -16.19 -9.58 0.13
N GLY A 116 -15.18 -8.83 -0.30
CA GLY A 116 -14.04 -8.42 0.50
C GLY A 116 -13.63 -6.98 0.27
N TYR A 117 -12.36 -6.71 0.52
CA TYR A 117 -11.76 -5.40 0.30
C TYR A 117 -10.26 -5.53 0.05
N LYS A 118 -9.70 -4.51 -0.60
CA LYS A 118 -8.25 -4.26 -0.67
C LYS A 118 -7.89 -3.05 0.15
N THR A 119 -6.68 -3.00 0.66
CA THR A 119 -6.12 -1.79 1.25
C THR A 119 -5.13 -1.14 0.30
N ALA A 120 -4.98 0.19 0.39
CA ALA A 120 -3.94 0.90 -0.33
C ALA A 120 -3.33 2.01 0.54
N VAL A 121 -2.01 2.16 0.46
CA VAL A 121 -1.23 3.18 1.18
C VAL A 121 -0.25 3.84 0.24
N PHE A 122 -0.09 5.15 0.39
CA PHE A 122 1.01 5.87 -0.24
C PHE A 122 2.21 5.89 0.71
N ARG A 123 3.37 5.49 0.21
CA ARG A 123 4.60 5.51 0.99
C ARG A 123 5.80 5.95 0.16
N ASN A 124 6.56 6.88 0.71
CA ASN A 124 7.90 7.21 0.24
C ASN A 124 8.88 6.22 0.85
N ALA A 125 9.39 5.28 0.09
CA ALA A 125 10.43 4.38 0.56
C ALA A 125 11.78 5.12 0.51
N ASN A 126 12.25 5.61 1.65
CA ASN A 126 13.61 6.12 1.80
C ASN A 126 14.57 4.93 1.92
N VAL A 127 15.03 4.41 0.80
CA VAL A 127 16.11 3.42 0.78
C VAL A 127 17.40 4.12 0.39
N ASN A 128 18.28 4.33 1.40
CA ASN A 128 19.66 4.77 1.27
C ASN A 128 19.99 5.59 0.00
N GLU A 129 20.06 6.91 0.16
CA GLU A 129 20.65 7.89 -0.78
C GLU A 129 20.00 8.13 -2.14
N GLY A 130 18.97 7.42 -2.53
CA GLY A 130 18.11 7.77 -3.66
C GLY A 130 16.74 8.15 -3.17
N ILE A 131 16.28 9.38 -3.46
CA ILE A 131 14.89 9.75 -3.29
C ILE A 131 14.08 8.86 -4.24
N HIS A 132 13.58 7.73 -3.75
CA HIS A 132 12.59 6.98 -4.48
C HIS A 132 11.28 7.78 -4.38
N GLU A 133 10.77 8.17 -5.53
CA GLU A 133 9.44 8.75 -5.60
C GLU A 133 8.47 7.80 -4.90
N GLY A 134 7.73 8.33 -3.92
CA GLY A 134 6.71 7.57 -3.23
C GLY A 134 5.67 7.06 -4.21
N ARG A 135 5.09 5.91 -3.92
CA ARG A 135 4.06 5.31 -4.74
C ARG A 135 2.94 4.69 -3.90
N LEU A 136 1.82 4.42 -4.56
CA LEU A 136 0.71 3.70 -3.97
C LEU A 136 0.98 2.20 -3.98
N TYR A 137 0.94 1.57 -2.80
CA TYR A 137 0.94 0.12 -2.63
C TYR A 137 -0.48 -0.35 -2.42
N VAL A 138 -0.85 -1.47 -3.04
CA VAL A 138 -2.19 -2.05 -2.96
C VAL A 138 -2.06 -3.51 -2.53
N SER A 139 -2.86 -3.93 -1.55
CA SER A 139 -2.86 -5.31 -1.07
C SER A 139 -3.57 -6.25 -2.04
N GLU A 140 -3.41 -7.55 -1.82
CA GLU A 140 -4.34 -8.55 -2.32
C GLU A 140 -5.73 -8.36 -1.68
N SER A 141 -6.73 -9.08 -2.19
CA SER A 141 -8.08 -9.04 -1.63
C SER A 141 -8.14 -9.74 -0.27
N HIS A 142 -8.75 -9.08 0.71
CA HIS A 142 -9.03 -9.60 2.04
C HIS A 142 -10.50 -9.91 2.18
N SER A 143 -10.82 -11.10 2.71
CA SER A 143 -12.20 -11.46 3.04
C SER A 143 -12.64 -10.79 4.34
N LEU A 144 -13.87 -10.26 4.39
CA LEU A 144 -14.46 -9.70 5.60
C LEU A 144 -14.61 -10.71 6.75
N ASN A 145 -14.58 -12.01 6.44
CA ASN A 145 -14.73 -13.10 7.42
C ASN A 145 -13.38 -13.58 8.00
N LYS A 146 -12.26 -13.02 7.56
CA LYS A 146 -10.91 -13.30 8.08
C LYS A 146 -10.42 -12.15 8.94
N SER A 147 -9.30 -12.36 9.63
CA SER A 147 -8.65 -11.32 10.44
C SER A 147 -8.58 -10.01 9.68
N GLY A 148 -9.23 -8.97 10.21
CA GLY A 148 -9.27 -7.64 9.60
C GLY A 148 -7.96 -6.87 9.76
N ILE A 149 -8.02 -5.57 9.49
CA ILE A 149 -6.92 -4.63 9.70
C ILE A 149 -6.58 -4.58 11.20
N ARG A 150 -5.32 -4.73 11.54
CA ARG A 150 -4.84 -4.71 12.93
C ARG A 150 -4.09 -3.42 13.25
N ILE A 151 -4.41 -2.84 14.39
CA ILE A 151 -3.65 -1.74 14.96
C ILE A 151 -2.53 -2.35 15.82
N ALA A 152 -1.31 -2.36 15.30
CA ALA A 152 -0.13 -2.92 15.97
C ALA A 152 0.99 -1.88 16.02
N GLY A 153 1.45 -1.55 17.22
CA GLY A 153 2.52 -0.58 17.47
C GLY A 153 2.36 0.09 18.83
N THR A 154 3.44 0.70 19.34
CA THR A 154 3.47 1.41 20.63
C THR A 154 3.19 2.89 20.47
N ASP A 155 3.22 3.41 19.26
CA ASP A 155 2.90 4.79 18.87
C ASP A 155 2.30 4.83 17.45
N LEU A 156 1.77 5.97 17.02
CA LEU A 156 1.13 6.11 15.71
C LEU A 156 2.09 5.97 14.52
N GLU A 157 3.39 6.19 14.71
CA GLU A 157 4.40 5.91 13.67
C GLU A 157 4.50 4.40 13.39
N GLN A 158 4.61 3.60 14.45
CA GLN A 158 4.67 2.14 14.33
C GLN A 158 3.34 1.55 13.85
N VAL A 159 2.21 2.11 14.27
CA VAL A 159 0.90 1.72 13.74
C VAL A 159 0.85 1.96 12.24
N TRP A 160 1.30 3.13 11.76
CA TRP A 160 1.38 3.41 10.33
C TRP A 160 2.31 2.45 9.59
N ASP A 161 3.48 2.17 10.15
CA ASP A 161 4.43 1.21 9.60
C ASP A 161 3.84 -0.20 9.52
N SER A 162 3.11 -0.63 10.56
CA SER A 162 2.39 -1.91 10.54
C SER A 162 1.33 -1.95 9.44
N LEU A 163 0.51 -0.89 9.28
CA LEU A 163 -0.50 -0.81 8.23
C LEU A 163 0.12 -0.83 6.83
N CYS A 164 1.28 -0.21 6.65
CA CYS A 164 2.04 -0.30 5.41
C CYS A 164 2.55 -1.73 5.15
N SER A 165 3.03 -2.42 6.20
CA SER A 165 3.44 -3.82 6.10
C SER A 165 2.27 -4.73 5.76
N GLN A 166 1.11 -4.56 6.41
CA GLN A 166 -0.10 -5.33 6.10
C GLN A 166 -0.51 -5.16 4.65
N THR A 167 -0.43 -3.93 4.14
CA THR A 167 -0.83 -3.61 2.76
C THR A 167 0.18 -4.10 1.72
N ALA A 168 1.48 -3.84 1.92
CA ALA A 168 2.50 -4.10 0.90
C ALA A 168 3.17 -5.47 1.01
N LEU A 169 3.22 -6.05 2.23
CA LEU A 169 3.98 -7.26 2.54
C LEU A 169 3.12 -8.40 3.07
N ASN A 170 1.85 -8.15 3.36
CA ASN A 170 0.92 -9.11 3.96
C ASN A 170 1.40 -9.63 5.34
N ASP A 171 2.00 -8.76 6.15
CA ASP A 171 2.38 -9.03 7.54
C ASP A 171 2.24 -7.77 8.42
N GLU A 172 2.27 -7.93 9.75
CA GLU A 172 1.97 -6.86 10.70
C GLU A 172 3.23 -6.17 11.27
N THR A 173 4.43 -6.59 10.84
CA THR A 173 5.69 -6.12 11.44
C THR A 173 6.01 -4.67 11.08
N PRO A 174 6.10 -3.73 12.04
CA PRO A 174 6.37 -2.32 11.75
C PRO A 174 7.85 -2.00 11.53
N LYS A 175 8.76 -2.98 11.73
CA LYS A 175 10.20 -2.73 11.64
C LYS A 175 10.72 -2.81 10.21
N ASN A 176 11.60 -1.87 9.83
CA ASN A 176 12.34 -1.86 8.56
C ASN A 176 11.44 -1.99 7.32
N VAL A 177 10.25 -1.40 7.36
CA VAL A 177 9.21 -1.55 6.33
C VAL A 177 9.75 -1.16 4.95
N ASP A 178 10.46 -0.03 4.83
CA ASP A 178 10.99 0.45 3.55
C ASP A 178 12.01 -0.51 2.94
N GLN A 179 12.92 -1.04 3.77
CA GLN A 179 13.90 -2.02 3.31
C GLN A 179 13.24 -3.32 2.87
N ARG A 180 12.22 -3.77 3.59
CA ARG A 180 11.46 -5.00 3.27
C ARG A 180 10.66 -4.84 1.99
N ILE A 181 10.01 -3.69 1.80
CA ILE A 181 9.32 -3.35 0.56
C ILE A 181 10.32 -3.34 -0.60
N ALA A 182 11.47 -2.68 -0.46
CA ALA A 182 12.48 -2.63 -1.51
C ALA A 182 13.02 -4.02 -1.88
N ILE A 183 13.25 -4.89 -0.89
CA ILE A 183 13.65 -6.29 -1.13
C ILE A 183 12.55 -7.03 -1.92
N ARG A 184 11.28 -6.92 -1.50
CA ARG A 184 10.14 -7.54 -2.17
C ARG A 184 10.03 -7.09 -3.63
N GLU A 185 10.15 -5.79 -3.88
CA GLU A 185 10.13 -5.23 -5.23
C GLU A 185 11.28 -5.73 -6.09
N ARG A 186 12.48 -5.81 -5.51
CA ARG A 186 13.63 -6.34 -6.23
C ARG A 186 13.44 -7.81 -6.59
N ILE A 187 12.91 -8.62 -5.67
CA ILE A 187 12.54 -10.02 -5.92
C ILE A 187 11.53 -10.11 -7.06
N MET A 188 10.48 -9.28 -7.06
CA MET A 188 9.48 -9.29 -8.13
C MET A 188 10.08 -8.94 -9.49
N LYS A 189 10.93 -7.89 -9.57
CA LYS A 189 11.61 -7.48 -10.80
C LYS A 189 12.53 -8.59 -11.33
N LEU A 190 13.34 -9.19 -10.46
CA LEU A 190 14.25 -10.27 -10.84
C LEU A 190 13.50 -11.55 -11.24
N SER A 191 12.37 -11.85 -10.59
CA SER A 191 11.53 -12.99 -10.96
C SER A 191 10.94 -12.83 -12.36
N ALA A 192 10.46 -11.63 -12.70
CA ALA A 192 9.98 -11.31 -14.04
C ALA A 192 11.11 -11.39 -15.09
N GLU A 193 12.31 -10.88 -14.76
CA GLU A 193 13.48 -10.97 -15.62
C GLU A 193 13.92 -12.42 -15.83
N GLN A 194 13.96 -13.23 -14.77
CA GLN A 194 14.27 -14.66 -14.86
C GLN A 194 13.31 -15.37 -15.82
N GLN A 195 12.01 -15.09 -15.72
CA GLN A 195 11.03 -15.70 -16.60
C GLN A 195 11.23 -15.29 -18.06
N ARG A 196 11.53 -14.00 -18.31
CA ARG A 196 11.86 -13.50 -19.65
C ARG A 196 13.10 -14.19 -20.23
N LEU A 197 14.16 -14.31 -19.42
CA LEU A 197 15.40 -14.95 -19.83
C LEU A 197 15.21 -16.45 -20.09
N LYS A 198 14.43 -17.16 -19.26
CA LYS A 198 14.06 -18.57 -19.49
C LYS A 198 13.37 -18.75 -20.84
N THR A 199 12.41 -17.89 -21.17
CA THR A 199 11.70 -17.94 -22.45
C THR A 199 12.65 -17.64 -23.63
N ALA A 200 13.54 -16.65 -23.49
CA ALA A 200 14.52 -16.31 -24.52
C ALA A 200 15.54 -17.45 -24.74
N HIS A 201 16.05 -18.05 -23.64
CA HIS A 201 16.97 -19.20 -23.70
C HIS A 201 16.35 -20.40 -24.43
N ALA A 202 15.08 -20.73 -24.13
CA ALA A 202 14.37 -21.82 -24.78
C ALA A 202 14.20 -21.63 -26.30
N LYS A 203 14.05 -20.37 -26.75
CA LYS A 203 13.88 -19.98 -28.16
C LYS A 203 15.20 -19.83 -28.93
N ALA A 204 16.33 -19.69 -28.23
CA ALA A 204 17.63 -19.42 -28.85
C ALA A 204 18.17 -20.66 -29.60
N ARG A 205 18.44 -20.51 -30.91
CA ARG A 205 18.98 -21.57 -31.77
C ARG A 205 20.51 -21.57 -31.79
N GLN A 206 21.15 -20.41 -31.65
CA GLN A 206 22.61 -20.28 -31.70
C GLN A 206 23.23 -20.65 -30.36
N ILE A 207 24.25 -21.49 -30.35
CA ILE A 207 24.94 -21.98 -29.14
C ILE A 207 25.53 -20.82 -28.33
N GLY A 208 26.21 -19.86 -28.96
CA GLY A 208 26.75 -18.67 -28.31
C GLY A 208 25.69 -17.88 -27.56
N ARG A 209 24.54 -17.61 -28.21
CA ARG A 209 23.43 -16.90 -27.59
C ARG A 209 22.79 -17.67 -26.43
N ARG A 210 22.68 -18.97 -26.52
CA ARG A 210 22.20 -19.82 -25.41
C ARG A 210 23.12 -19.74 -24.22
N ASN A 211 24.43 -19.79 -24.41
CA ASN A 211 25.41 -19.70 -23.34
C ASN A 211 25.38 -18.32 -22.63
N GLU A 212 25.24 -17.24 -23.40
CA GLU A 212 25.08 -15.89 -22.83
C GLU A 212 23.81 -15.79 -21.94
N LEU A 213 22.68 -16.27 -22.46
CA LEU A 213 21.40 -16.24 -21.72
C LEU A 213 21.46 -17.16 -20.49
N TRP A 214 22.13 -18.30 -20.57
CA TRP A 214 22.37 -19.17 -19.41
C TRP A 214 23.19 -18.48 -18.32
N ASN A 215 24.25 -17.77 -18.69
CA ASN A 215 25.08 -17.01 -17.75
C ASN A 215 24.29 -15.89 -17.08
N GLN A 216 23.40 -15.18 -17.81
CA GLN A 216 22.50 -14.18 -17.26
C GLN A 216 21.49 -14.81 -16.29
N LEU A 217 20.88 -15.94 -16.66
CA LEU A 217 19.95 -16.69 -15.82
C LEU A 217 20.58 -17.09 -14.48
N ARG A 218 21.82 -17.57 -14.52
CA ARG A 218 22.55 -17.97 -13.32
C ARG A 218 22.77 -16.77 -12.38
N LYS A 219 23.22 -15.63 -12.90
CA LYS A 219 23.39 -14.40 -12.12
C LYS A 219 22.10 -13.94 -11.45
N VAL A 220 20.99 -13.93 -12.22
CA VAL A 220 19.67 -13.54 -11.70
C VAL A 220 19.19 -14.53 -10.64
N ALA A 221 19.38 -15.83 -10.84
CA ALA A 221 19.02 -16.86 -9.86
C ALA A 221 19.81 -16.71 -8.55
N ASP A 222 21.11 -16.50 -8.61
CA ASP A 222 21.98 -16.30 -7.44
C ASP A 222 21.56 -15.05 -6.65
N GLU A 223 21.20 -13.94 -7.33
CA GLU A 223 20.71 -12.72 -6.67
C GLU A 223 19.35 -12.95 -6.02
N LEU A 224 18.42 -13.63 -6.70
CA LEU A 224 17.11 -13.99 -6.16
C LEU A 224 17.24 -14.83 -4.89
N ASP A 225 18.11 -15.83 -4.86
CA ASP A 225 18.31 -16.69 -3.71
C ASP A 225 18.86 -15.92 -2.51
N ARG A 226 19.80 -14.99 -2.75
CA ARG A 226 20.33 -14.10 -1.70
C ARG A 226 19.22 -13.22 -1.10
N LEU A 227 18.41 -12.60 -1.95
CA LEU A 227 17.33 -11.69 -1.49
C LEU A 227 16.23 -12.45 -0.75
N LYS A 228 15.80 -13.62 -1.23
CA LYS A 228 14.82 -14.46 -0.55
C LYS A 228 15.29 -14.90 0.83
N ARG A 229 16.58 -15.29 0.98
CA ARG A 229 17.15 -15.60 2.31
C ARG A 229 17.13 -14.39 3.24
N ARG A 230 17.40 -13.18 2.72
CA ARG A 230 17.33 -11.93 3.51
C ARG A 230 15.90 -11.61 3.93
N GLU A 231 14.92 -11.79 3.03
CA GLU A 231 13.50 -11.60 3.32
C GLU A 231 13.06 -12.51 4.47
N ILE A 232 13.39 -13.82 4.41
CA ILE A 232 13.08 -14.80 5.45
C ILE A 232 13.80 -14.49 6.77
N SER A 233 15.09 -14.16 6.73
CA SER A 233 15.87 -13.83 7.94
C SER A 233 15.40 -12.53 8.59
N GLY A 234 14.91 -11.57 7.81
CA GLY A 234 14.31 -10.34 8.30
C GLY A 234 12.98 -10.58 9.01
N ALA A 235 12.18 -11.51 8.51
CA ALA A 235 10.92 -11.91 9.14
C ALA A 235 11.16 -12.68 10.46
N LEU A 236 12.14 -13.58 10.51
CA LEU A 236 12.46 -14.40 11.70
C LEU A 236 13.11 -13.62 12.85
N LYS A 237 13.82 -12.53 12.59
CA LYS A 237 14.46 -11.70 13.64
C LYS A 237 13.51 -10.71 14.29
N ASN A 238 12.28 -10.63 13.83
CA ASN A 238 11.29 -9.61 14.23
C ASN A 238 10.01 -10.23 14.82
N GLY A 239 9.95 -11.56 14.97
CA GLY A 239 8.84 -12.31 15.60
C GLY A 239 9.04 -12.54 17.09
#